data_a3d7ce5bf0d2cec6755d894257a2aaa8
#
_entry.id   a3d7ce5bf0d2cec6755d894257a2aaa8
#
_cell.length_a   1.000
_cell.length_b   1.000
_cell.length_c   1.000
_cell.angle_alpha   90.00
_cell.angle_beta   90.00
_cell.angle_gamma   90.00
#
_symmetry.space_group_name_H-M   'P 1'
#
loop_
_entity.id
_entity.type
_entity.pdbx_description
1 polymer ?
#
loop_
_entity_poly.entity_id
_entity_poly.type
_entity_poly.pdbx_seq_one_letter_code
_entity_poly.pdbx_strand_id
1 'polypeptide(L)'
;MQRRFELDYRNKRIGVAIEHDRELVMCLNGVERKRRTRDGASCLYVWTNVELEWEEHHFIEARWWPDSGRLRITANGSALLDTAI
;
A
#
# COMPACT_ATOMS: atom_id res chain seq x y z
N MET A 1 13.61 4.99 10.46
CA MET A 1 13.84 5.15 9.02
C MET A 1 12.53 5.06 8.29
N GLN A 2 12.31 5.90 7.29
CA GLN A 2 11.09 5.91 6.51
C GLN A 2 11.37 5.36 5.12
N ARG A 3 10.52 4.45 4.66
CA ARG A 3 10.61 3.89 3.32
C ARG A 3 9.33 4.20 2.58
N ARG A 4 9.47 4.64 1.34
CA ARG A 4 8.31 5.05 0.54
C ARG A 4 8.41 4.49 -0.87
N PHE A 5 7.29 3.99 -1.36
CA PHE A 5 7.16 3.46 -2.71
C PHE A 5 6.02 4.20 -3.40
N GLU A 6 6.25 4.66 -4.61
CA GLU A 6 5.23 5.34 -5.39
C GLU A 6 5.06 4.65 -6.73
N LEU A 7 3.82 4.40 -7.10
CA LEU A 7 3.45 3.71 -8.33
C LEU A 7 2.41 4.54 -9.06
N ASP A 8 2.51 4.56 -10.40
CA ASP A 8 1.46 5.12 -11.23
C ASP A 8 0.55 3.99 -11.68
N TYR A 9 -0.74 4.15 -11.43
CA TYR A 9 -1.74 3.17 -11.81
C TYR A 9 -2.90 3.88 -12.47
N ARG A 10 -3.02 3.73 -13.80
CA ARG A 10 -4.09 4.33 -14.61
C ARG A 10 -4.32 5.80 -14.25
N ASN A 11 -3.26 6.60 -14.33
CA ASN A 11 -3.25 8.03 -14.05
C ASN A 11 -3.50 8.39 -12.59
N LYS A 12 -3.46 7.42 -11.68
CA LYS A 12 -3.50 7.66 -10.25
C LYS A 12 -2.15 7.36 -9.65
N ARG A 13 -1.73 8.16 -8.69
CA ARG A 13 -0.49 7.91 -7.98
C ARG A 13 -0.78 7.20 -6.67
N ILE A 14 -0.24 6.00 -6.53
CA ILE A 14 -0.39 5.19 -5.33
C ILE A 14 0.91 5.29 -4.55
N GLY A 15 0.84 5.73 -3.31
CA GLY A 15 1.98 5.78 -2.41
C GLY A 15 1.79 4.80 -1.27
N VAL A 16 2.84 4.05 -0.95
CA VAL A 16 2.86 3.19 0.22
C VAL A 16 4.13 3.50 0.98
N ALA A 17 4.00 3.79 2.27
CA ALA A 17 5.13 4.13 3.10
C ALA A 17 5.16 3.27 4.36
N ILE A 18 6.36 2.98 4.84
CA ILE A 18 6.58 2.36 6.13
C ILE A 18 7.30 3.39 6.98
N GLU A 19 6.63 3.86 8.03
CA GLU A 19 7.13 4.94 8.88
C GLU A 19 7.61 4.38 10.21
N HIS A 20 8.86 4.69 10.54
CA HIS A 20 9.47 4.32 11.83
C HIS A 20 9.43 2.81 12.10
N ASP A 21 9.41 1.99 11.05
CA ASP A 21 9.28 0.53 11.14
C ASP A 21 8.06 0.08 11.96
N ARG A 22 7.04 0.91 12.04
CA ARG A 22 5.84 0.66 12.86
C ARG A 22 4.53 0.85 12.13
N GLU A 23 4.48 1.72 11.14
CA GLU A 23 3.21 2.08 10.51
C GLU A 23 3.27 1.85 9.02
N LEU A 24 2.23 1.22 8.50
CA LEU A 24 2.00 1.06 7.06
C LEU A 24 0.97 2.09 6.64
N VAL A 25 1.33 2.94 5.68
CA VAL A 25 0.51 4.07 5.24
C VAL A 25 0.26 3.95 3.76
N MET A 26 -0.99 4.14 3.35
CA MET A 26 -1.36 4.16 1.94
C MET A 26 -1.92 5.53 1.56
N CYS A 27 -1.38 6.10 0.50
CA CYS A 27 -1.80 7.39 -0.03
C CYS A 27 -2.30 7.24 -1.47
N LEU A 28 -3.25 8.07 -1.84
CA LEU A 28 -3.73 8.17 -3.21
C LEU A 28 -3.62 9.63 -3.65
N ASN A 29 -2.88 9.86 -4.72
CA ASN A 29 -2.61 11.20 -5.26
C ASN A 29 -2.08 12.15 -4.18
N GLY A 30 -1.21 11.65 -3.30
CA GLY A 30 -0.60 12.45 -2.25
C GLY A 30 -1.43 12.60 -0.98
N VAL A 31 -2.63 12.03 -0.94
CA VAL A 31 -3.52 12.14 0.21
C VAL A 31 -3.54 10.80 0.96
N GLU A 32 -3.29 10.85 2.27
CA GLU A 32 -3.33 9.64 3.09
C GLU A 32 -4.75 9.08 3.12
N ARG A 33 -4.87 7.79 2.82
CA ARG A 33 -6.17 7.10 2.78
C ARG A 33 -6.32 6.11 3.91
N LYS A 34 -5.26 5.36 4.25
CA LYS A 34 -5.28 4.35 5.31
C LYS A 34 -3.95 4.33 6.02
N ARG A 35 -4.01 4.01 7.31
CA ARG A 35 -2.83 3.87 8.16
C ARG A 35 -3.06 2.72 9.13
N ARG A 36 -2.08 1.87 9.26
CA ARG A 36 -2.13 0.75 10.21
C ARG A 36 -0.87 0.72 11.05
N THR A 37 -1.03 0.65 12.34
CA THR A 37 0.08 0.58 13.28
C THR A 37 0.41 -0.89 13.58
N ARG A 38 1.70 -1.20 13.63
CA ARG A 38 2.18 -2.52 14.01
C ARG A 38 1.86 -2.78 15.48
N ASP A 39 1.11 -3.84 15.75
CA ASP A 39 0.64 -4.18 17.08
C ASP A 39 0.88 -5.65 17.40
N GLY A 40 2.00 -6.20 16.91
CA GLY A 40 2.33 -7.62 17.10
C GLY A 40 1.80 -8.51 16.00
N ALA A 41 1.09 -7.99 15.02
CA ALA A 41 0.60 -8.78 13.90
C ALA A 41 1.77 -9.19 12.99
N SER A 42 1.70 -10.40 12.44
CA SER A 42 2.72 -10.88 11.51
C SER A 42 2.63 -10.20 10.15
N CYS A 43 1.47 -9.66 9.81
CA CYS A 43 1.24 -8.96 8.54
C CYS A 43 0.33 -7.77 8.78
N LEU A 44 0.76 -6.60 8.31
CA LEU A 44 -0.09 -5.42 8.29
C LEU A 44 -0.73 -5.30 6.91
N TYR A 45 -2.00 -4.92 6.90
CA TYR A 45 -2.79 -4.85 5.69
C TYR A 45 -3.55 -3.53 5.65
N VAL A 46 -3.40 -2.81 4.54
CA VAL A 46 -4.19 -1.61 4.24
C VAL A 46 -4.74 -1.73 2.82
N TRP A 47 -5.88 -1.12 2.59
CA TRP A 47 -6.47 -1.12 1.26
C TRP A 47 -7.24 0.17 1.02
N THR A 48 -7.41 0.52 -0.25
CA THR A 48 -8.27 1.61 -0.65
C THR A 48 -8.95 1.26 -1.97
N ASN A 49 -10.09 1.90 -2.19
CA ASN A 49 -10.81 1.77 -3.44
C ASN A 49 -10.45 2.97 -4.32
N VAL A 50 -10.03 2.69 -5.54
CA VAL A 50 -9.72 3.73 -6.52
C VAL A 50 -10.81 3.72 -7.57
N GLU A 51 -11.53 4.84 -7.69
CA GLU A 51 -12.55 5.00 -8.71
C GLU A 51 -11.92 5.54 -9.98
N LEU A 52 -12.10 4.81 -11.06
CA LEU A 52 -11.60 5.18 -12.38
C LEU A 52 -12.76 5.71 -13.24
N GLU A 53 -12.44 6.14 -14.46
CA GLU A 53 -13.45 6.57 -15.42
C GLU A 53 -14.46 5.44 -15.66
N TRP A 54 -15.71 5.79 -15.93
CA TRP A 54 -16.80 4.84 -16.21
C TRP A 54 -17.22 4.04 -14.98
N GLU A 55 -17.02 4.60 -13.78
CA GLU A 55 -17.42 3.98 -12.52
C GLU A 55 -16.73 2.64 -12.26
N GLU A 56 -15.56 2.41 -12.86
CA GLU A 56 -14.75 1.25 -12.51
C GLU A 56 -14.12 1.45 -11.14
N HIS A 57 -14.22 0.44 -10.30
CA HIS A 57 -13.60 0.45 -8.99
C HIS A 57 -12.48 -0.58 -8.94
N HIS A 58 -11.32 -0.17 -8.47
CA HIS A 58 -10.18 -1.06 -8.31
C HIS A 58 -9.73 -1.03 -6.86
N PHE A 59 -9.56 -2.20 -6.28
CA PHE A 59 -9.07 -2.34 -4.92
C PHE A 59 -7.56 -2.39 -4.94
N ILE A 60 -6.94 -1.40 -4.32
CA ILE A 60 -5.51 -1.34 -4.15
C ILE A 60 -5.22 -1.81 -2.73
N GLU A 61 -4.36 -2.83 -2.62
CA GLU A 61 -4.05 -3.44 -1.33
C GLU A 61 -2.55 -3.45 -1.13
N ALA A 62 -2.12 -3.23 0.11
CA ALA A 62 -0.73 -3.36 0.49
C ALA A 62 -0.62 -4.27 1.70
N ARG A 63 0.31 -5.21 1.66
CA ARG A 63 0.62 -6.10 2.76
C ARG A 63 2.10 -6.00 3.09
N TRP A 64 2.38 -5.82 4.34
CA TRP A 64 3.74 -5.74 4.83
C TRP A 64 3.95 -6.79 5.92
N TRP A 65 4.97 -7.60 5.72
CA TRP A 65 5.39 -8.61 6.70
C TRP A 65 6.67 -8.12 7.38
N PRO A 66 6.57 -7.49 8.56
CA PRO A 66 7.74 -6.86 9.19
C PRO A 66 8.89 -7.80 9.46
N ASP A 67 8.60 -9.06 9.82
CA ASP A 67 9.64 -10.01 10.18
C ASP A 67 10.51 -10.42 9.00
N SER A 68 9.92 -10.56 7.82
CA SER A 68 10.65 -10.91 6.60
C SER A 68 11.06 -9.69 5.79
N GLY A 69 10.46 -8.55 6.08
CA GLY A 69 10.69 -7.34 5.30
C GLY A 69 9.96 -7.32 3.97
N ARG A 70 9.03 -8.24 3.74
CA ARG A 70 8.32 -8.32 2.47
C ARG A 70 7.22 -7.29 2.39
N LEU A 71 7.11 -6.62 1.24
CA LEU A 71 6.03 -5.69 0.93
C LEU A 71 5.42 -6.08 -0.40
N ARG A 72 4.10 -6.21 -0.43
CA ARG A 72 3.39 -6.55 -1.67
C ARG A 72 2.24 -5.56 -1.86
N ILE A 73 2.15 -4.99 -3.06
CA ILE A 73 1.09 -4.08 -3.45
C ILE A 73 0.36 -4.70 -4.64
N THR A 74 -0.97 -4.79 -4.54
CA THR A 74 -1.78 -5.41 -5.59
C THR A 74 -2.92 -4.49 -5.99
N ALA A 75 -3.37 -4.64 -7.24
CA ALA A 75 -4.57 -4.00 -7.75
C ALA A 75 -5.51 -5.10 -8.24
N ASN A 76 -6.68 -5.22 -7.63
CA ASN A 76 -7.64 -6.29 -7.92
C ASN A 76 -6.98 -7.67 -7.93
N GLY A 77 -6.05 -7.89 -6.99
CA GLY A 77 -5.34 -9.16 -6.87
C GLY A 77 -4.11 -9.32 -7.75
N SER A 78 -3.88 -8.42 -8.70
CA SER A 78 -2.70 -8.48 -9.56
C SER A 78 -1.55 -7.70 -8.93
N ALA A 79 -0.38 -8.32 -8.83
CA ALA A 79 0.76 -7.70 -8.19
C ALA A 79 1.28 -6.50 -8.98
N LEU A 80 1.40 -5.35 -8.32
CA LEU A 80 2.05 -4.16 -8.86
C LEU A 80 3.49 -4.06 -8.37
N LEU A 81 3.72 -4.48 -7.13
CA LEU A 81 5.04 -4.50 -6.51
C LEU A 81 5.07 -5.67 -5.53
N ASP A 82 6.17 -6.42 -5.54
CA ASP A 82 6.40 -7.48 -4.57
C ASP A 82 7.91 -7.49 -4.32
N THR A 83 8.31 -7.02 -3.16
CA THR A 83 9.73 -6.82 -2.87
C THR A 83 10.04 -7.08 -1.41
N ALA A 84 11.31 -7.29 -1.13
CA ALA A 84 11.84 -7.34 0.22
C ALA A 84 12.55 -6.02 0.53
N ILE A 85 12.28 -5.47 1.68
CA ILE A 85 12.83 -4.18 2.10
C ILE A 85 13.62 -4.28 3.39
#